data_561e72d58c5c97add40e00e59b287dcf
#
_entry.id   561e72d58c5c97add40e00e59b287dcf
#
_cell.length_a   1.000
_cell.length_b   1.000
_cell.length_c   1.000
_cell.angle_alpha   90.00
_cell.angle_beta   90.00
_cell.angle_gamma   90.00
#
_symmetry.space_group_name_H-M   'P 1'
#
loop_
_entity.id
_entity.type
_entity.pdbx_description
1 polymer ?
#
loop_
_entity_poly.entity_id
_entity_poly.type
_entity_poly.pdbx_seq_one_letter_code
_entity_poly.pdbx_strand_id
1 'polypeptide(L)'
;VGSEMCIRDRDGRNYIVYGNDEIWITELNEDLTAPKKDGLHRLLVSDHKNPELGYEGSHIQKINGYYYIFLVHSLRDRWMRTEACFYSDSLEGEFTGGDVLCDDRGYCGQGVAQGGIVDTPDGKWYAMLFQDSGAVGRIPILLPVTWKDHFPVFGQNGHVPEEIEVHSTRPGYIYQPLVGSDDFCNGLLPRWQFNHDPDPRYYHLDASQGTYTITTREVCTELTQAVNTLTQRMSYPSCAAEVTVDASALKEGDVAGLCALQSCYAAVGITKHHGKYEVLMLDKKEDGILDMTERTVVESHQMDFRLEADFCNMKDEARCYYRVNKGDWLPIGTVHKLYFKLDHFTGCRFGLFCYAAEETGGSACFRDFKYYDVDEIS
;
A
#
# COMPACT_ATOMS: atom_id res chain seq x y z
N VAL A 1 14.57 -8.59 -4.74
CA VAL A 1 14.48 -8.80 -6.18
C VAL A 1 13.83 -7.55 -6.72
N GLY A 2 14.56 -6.77 -7.55
CA GLY A 2 14.02 -5.56 -8.17
C GLY A 2 12.82 -5.88 -9.07
N SER A 3 12.05 -4.86 -9.43
CA SER A 3 10.96 -5.03 -10.39
C SER A 3 11.51 -5.30 -11.78
N GLU A 4 10.99 -6.31 -12.43
CA GLU A 4 11.37 -6.74 -13.77
C GLU A 4 10.25 -6.40 -14.75
N MET A 5 10.62 -6.05 -15.97
CA MET A 5 9.65 -5.79 -17.03
C MET A 5 9.95 -6.63 -18.27
N CYS A 6 8.94 -7.35 -18.74
CA CYS A 6 9.00 -8.03 -20.03
C CYS A 6 8.48 -7.10 -21.13
N ILE A 7 9.25 -7.00 -22.20
CA ILE A 7 8.82 -6.30 -23.40
C ILE A 7 8.77 -7.26 -24.59
N ARG A 8 7.90 -6.98 -25.54
CA ARG A 8 7.88 -7.65 -26.83
C ARG A 8 8.29 -6.65 -27.92
N ASP A 9 9.36 -6.97 -28.63
CA ASP A 9 9.77 -6.23 -29.83
C ASP A 9 8.75 -6.42 -30.96
N ARG A 10 8.78 -5.54 -31.98
CA ARG A 10 7.94 -5.65 -33.17
C ARG A 10 8.18 -6.92 -33.96
N ASP A 11 9.39 -7.50 -33.87
CA ASP A 11 9.77 -8.77 -34.52
C ASP A 11 9.29 -10.00 -33.72
N GLY A 12 8.51 -9.81 -32.66
CA GLY A 12 8.00 -10.90 -31.83
C GLY A 12 9.03 -11.48 -30.83
N ARG A 13 10.18 -10.82 -30.66
CA ARG A 13 11.17 -11.20 -29.65
C ARG A 13 10.71 -10.72 -28.26
N ASN A 14 11.01 -11.50 -27.25
CA ASN A 14 10.62 -11.20 -25.88
C ASN A 14 11.88 -10.99 -25.03
N TYR A 15 11.85 -9.97 -24.18
CA TYR A 15 12.97 -9.61 -23.32
C TYR A 15 12.50 -9.42 -21.89
N ILE A 16 13.39 -9.71 -20.94
CA ILE A 16 13.25 -9.29 -19.54
C ILE A 16 14.41 -8.36 -19.20
N VAL A 17 14.10 -7.24 -18.55
CA VAL A 17 15.08 -6.31 -17.98
C VAL A 17 14.98 -6.41 -16.48
N TYR A 18 16.10 -6.60 -15.80
CA TYR A 18 16.14 -6.88 -14.36
C TYR A 18 17.50 -6.54 -13.77
N GLY A 19 17.55 -6.48 -12.46
CA GLY A 19 18.77 -6.33 -11.69
C GLY A 19 18.64 -5.35 -10.53
N ASN A 20 19.70 -5.30 -9.75
CA ASN A 20 19.94 -4.33 -8.69
C ASN A 20 21.40 -3.90 -8.78
N ASP A 21 21.67 -2.60 -8.79
CA ASP A 21 22.95 -1.97 -9.10
C ASP A 21 23.41 -2.19 -10.56
N GLU A 22 23.39 -3.41 -11.05
CA GLU A 22 23.65 -3.79 -12.44
C GLU A 22 22.34 -4.20 -13.12
N ILE A 23 21.97 -3.49 -14.18
CA ILE A 23 20.73 -3.75 -14.94
C ILE A 23 21.05 -4.53 -16.19
N TRP A 24 20.49 -5.70 -16.28
CA TRP A 24 20.68 -6.66 -17.35
C TRP A 24 19.46 -6.80 -18.23
N ILE A 25 19.68 -7.12 -19.51
CA ILE A 25 18.63 -7.58 -20.42
C ILE A 25 18.89 -9.01 -20.84
N THR A 26 17.85 -9.81 -20.89
CA THR A 26 17.90 -11.20 -21.36
C THR A 26 16.76 -11.45 -22.34
N GLU A 27 17.07 -11.99 -23.52
CA GLU A 27 16.06 -12.47 -24.46
C GLU A 27 15.46 -13.79 -23.95
N LEU A 28 14.14 -13.87 -23.94
CA LEU A 28 13.39 -15.05 -23.52
C LEU A 28 12.96 -15.88 -24.74
N ASN A 29 12.73 -17.17 -24.52
CA ASN A 29 12.11 -18.05 -25.50
C ASN A 29 10.64 -17.60 -25.78
N GLU A 30 10.01 -18.22 -26.78
CA GLU A 30 8.64 -17.87 -27.19
C GLU A 30 7.61 -18.05 -26.07
N ASP A 31 7.81 -19.05 -25.20
CA ASP A 31 6.92 -19.38 -24.10
C ASP A 31 7.15 -18.50 -22.85
N LEU A 32 8.13 -17.60 -22.86
CA LEU A 32 8.54 -16.74 -21.74
C LEU A 32 8.99 -17.49 -20.47
N THR A 33 9.36 -18.76 -20.60
CA THR A 33 9.66 -19.63 -19.46
C THR A 33 11.15 -19.73 -19.14
N ALA A 34 12.02 -19.38 -20.10
CA ALA A 34 13.46 -19.48 -19.96
C ALA A 34 14.21 -18.49 -20.87
N PRO A 35 15.49 -18.21 -20.59
CA PRO A 35 16.36 -17.52 -21.53
C PRO A 35 16.42 -18.26 -22.87
N LYS A 36 16.39 -17.53 -23.97
CA LYS A 36 16.54 -18.08 -25.30
C LYS A 36 17.99 -18.52 -25.53
N LYS A 37 18.16 -19.76 -26.00
CA LYS A 37 19.49 -20.25 -26.36
C LYS A 37 20.09 -19.36 -27.45
N ASP A 38 21.33 -18.92 -27.25
CA ASP A 38 22.07 -18.00 -28.13
C ASP A 38 21.34 -16.63 -28.34
N GLY A 39 20.40 -16.28 -27.45
CA GLY A 39 19.70 -15.00 -27.43
C GLY A 39 20.55 -13.89 -26.80
N LEU A 40 20.03 -12.65 -26.87
CA LEU A 40 20.68 -11.50 -26.26
C LEU A 40 20.74 -11.68 -24.72
N HIS A 41 21.93 -11.52 -24.16
CA HIS A 41 22.16 -11.41 -22.73
C HIS A 41 23.32 -10.47 -22.46
N ARG A 42 23.03 -9.31 -21.84
CA ARG A 42 24.06 -8.31 -21.59
C ARG A 42 23.72 -7.36 -20.45
N LEU A 43 24.75 -6.73 -19.89
CA LEU A 43 24.63 -5.58 -19.04
C LEU A 43 24.23 -4.37 -19.87
N LEU A 44 23.21 -3.62 -19.41
CA LEU A 44 22.76 -2.36 -20.01
C LEU A 44 23.41 -1.15 -19.35
N VAL A 45 23.24 -1.01 -18.04
CA VAL A 45 23.79 0.09 -17.21
C VAL A 45 24.17 -0.44 -15.83
N SER A 46 25.09 0.25 -15.17
CA SER A 46 25.51 -0.06 -13.80
C SER A 46 25.69 1.22 -13.00
N ASP A 47 25.28 1.22 -11.74
CA ASP A 47 25.55 2.30 -10.78
C ASP A 47 26.88 2.09 -10.00
N HIS A 48 27.71 1.15 -10.45
CA HIS A 48 29.05 0.92 -9.94
C HIS A 48 29.13 0.74 -8.42
N LYS A 49 28.25 -0.10 -7.86
CA LYS A 49 28.14 -0.38 -6.41
C LYS A 49 27.86 0.88 -5.59
N ASN A 50 26.74 1.51 -5.88
CA ASN A 50 26.26 2.64 -5.11
C ASN A 50 26.11 2.24 -3.62
N PRO A 51 26.72 2.99 -2.68
CA PRO A 51 26.69 2.63 -1.26
C PRO A 51 25.30 2.80 -0.62
N GLU A 52 24.42 3.62 -1.23
CA GLU A 52 23.06 3.88 -0.71
C GLU A 52 22.05 2.96 -1.38
N LEU A 53 21.67 3.24 -2.61
CA LEU A 53 20.75 2.44 -3.43
C LEU A 53 21.24 2.47 -4.87
N GLY A 54 21.66 1.32 -5.41
CA GLY A 54 21.99 1.19 -6.81
C GLY A 54 20.75 1.13 -7.71
N TYR A 55 20.93 1.20 -9.03
CA TYR A 55 19.83 1.13 -9.98
C TYR A 55 18.94 -0.08 -9.76
N GLU A 56 17.62 0.17 -9.69
CA GLU A 56 16.59 -0.86 -9.61
C GLU A 56 15.26 -0.38 -10.18
N GLY A 57 14.22 -1.21 -10.12
CA GLY A 57 12.86 -0.84 -10.53
C GLY A 57 12.75 -0.51 -12.01
N SER A 58 13.40 -1.29 -12.86
CA SER A 58 13.52 -1.02 -14.29
C SER A 58 12.19 -1.05 -15.03
N HIS A 59 11.92 0.04 -15.78
CA HIS A 59 10.88 0.13 -16.79
C HIS A 59 11.52 0.40 -18.15
N ILE A 60 11.26 -0.44 -19.14
CA ILE A 60 11.78 -0.24 -20.51
C ILE A 60 10.65 -0.04 -21.49
N GLN A 61 10.81 0.95 -22.38
CA GLN A 61 9.83 1.30 -23.39
C GLN A 61 10.52 1.62 -24.72
N LYS A 62 9.87 1.31 -25.86
CA LYS A 62 10.30 1.74 -27.20
C LYS A 62 9.42 2.88 -27.68
N ILE A 63 10.02 4.06 -27.85
CA ILE A 63 9.33 5.31 -28.21
C ILE A 63 10.07 5.93 -29.40
N ASN A 64 9.37 6.18 -30.50
CA ASN A 64 9.92 6.83 -31.70
C ASN A 64 11.23 6.23 -32.22
N GLY A 65 11.39 4.91 -32.09
CA GLY A 65 12.56 4.19 -32.58
C GLY A 65 13.67 3.97 -31.55
N TYR A 66 13.63 4.65 -30.41
CA TYR A 66 14.58 4.53 -29.32
C TYR A 66 14.04 3.66 -28.17
N TYR A 67 14.92 2.96 -27.47
CA TYR A 67 14.64 2.25 -26.24
C TYR A 67 15.01 3.14 -25.06
N TYR A 68 14.10 3.30 -24.11
CA TYR A 68 14.28 4.07 -22.88
C TYR A 68 14.19 3.13 -21.68
N ILE A 69 15.11 3.26 -20.74
CA ILE A 69 15.09 2.56 -19.46
C ILE A 69 14.95 3.59 -18.37
N PHE A 70 13.92 3.44 -17.54
CA PHE A 70 13.67 4.27 -16.36
C PHE A 70 14.04 3.46 -15.13
N LEU A 71 14.75 4.07 -14.19
CA LEU A 71 15.34 3.43 -13.04
C LEU A 71 15.26 4.34 -11.82
N VAL A 72 15.13 3.75 -10.65
CA VAL A 72 15.38 4.47 -9.40
C VAL A 72 16.76 4.14 -8.88
N HIS A 73 17.42 5.13 -8.28
CA HIS A 73 18.60 4.95 -7.44
C HIS A 73 18.65 6.03 -6.36
N SER A 74 19.67 6.05 -5.54
CA SER A 74 19.97 7.15 -4.63
C SER A 74 21.23 7.88 -5.05
N LEU A 75 21.36 9.14 -4.65
CA LEU A 75 22.65 9.85 -4.79
C LEU A 75 23.72 9.09 -3.99
N ARG A 76 24.96 9.11 -4.47
CA ARG A 76 26.06 8.33 -3.89
C ARG A 76 26.60 8.90 -2.57
N ASP A 77 26.36 10.19 -2.32
CA ASP A 77 26.85 10.92 -1.16
C ASP A 77 25.83 11.04 -0.02
N ARG A 78 24.58 10.69 -0.28
CA ARG A 78 23.50 10.72 0.69
C ARG A 78 22.27 9.98 0.19
N TRP A 79 21.43 9.53 1.12
CA TRP A 79 20.11 9.04 0.78
C TRP A 79 19.27 10.15 0.13
N MET A 80 18.97 10.01 -1.14
CA MET A 80 18.08 10.83 -1.93
C MET A 80 17.62 10.04 -3.14
N ARG A 81 16.42 9.47 -3.07
CA ARG A 81 15.85 8.73 -4.20
C ARG A 81 15.73 9.63 -5.42
N THR A 82 16.19 9.14 -6.54
CA THR A 82 16.35 9.87 -7.77
C THR A 82 15.90 9.01 -8.94
N GLU A 83 15.15 9.59 -9.88
CA GLU A 83 14.79 8.93 -11.13
C GLU A 83 15.86 9.15 -12.17
N ALA A 84 16.32 8.08 -12.79
CA ALA A 84 17.26 8.08 -13.90
C ALA A 84 16.62 7.55 -15.17
N CYS A 85 17.05 8.06 -16.31
CA CYS A 85 16.66 7.58 -17.64
C CYS A 85 17.89 7.40 -18.52
N PHE A 86 17.95 6.26 -19.22
CA PHE A 86 18.95 5.99 -20.23
C PHE A 86 18.26 5.59 -21.52
N TYR A 87 18.86 5.91 -22.68
CA TYR A 87 18.28 5.57 -23.98
C TYR A 87 19.33 5.10 -24.98
N SER A 88 18.88 4.31 -25.94
CA SER A 88 19.66 3.83 -27.09
C SER A 88 18.75 3.62 -28.28
N ASP A 89 19.28 3.69 -29.49
CA ASP A 89 18.58 3.31 -30.73
C ASP A 89 18.53 1.79 -30.94
N SER A 90 19.28 1.02 -30.16
CA SER A 90 19.35 -0.43 -30.24
C SER A 90 19.49 -1.06 -28.87
N LEU A 91 18.91 -2.26 -28.67
CA LEU A 91 19.13 -3.07 -27.45
C LEU A 91 20.58 -3.59 -27.34
N GLU A 92 21.33 -3.62 -28.45
CA GLU A 92 22.74 -4.01 -28.50
C GLU A 92 23.67 -2.78 -28.39
N GLY A 93 23.12 -1.56 -28.54
CA GLY A 93 23.84 -0.30 -28.49
C GLY A 93 24.21 0.12 -27.06
N GLU A 94 25.01 1.18 -26.98
CA GLU A 94 25.33 1.84 -25.71
C GLU A 94 24.12 2.64 -25.24
N PHE A 95 23.73 2.48 -23.97
CA PHE A 95 22.71 3.29 -23.32
C PHE A 95 23.35 4.52 -22.69
N THR A 96 22.89 5.70 -23.09
CA THR A 96 23.36 6.99 -22.59
C THR A 96 22.26 7.74 -21.86
N GLY A 97 22.59 8.46 -20.79
CA GLY A 97 21.60 9.19 -20.00
C GLY A 97 22.12 9.55 -18.63
N GLY A 98 21.23 9.64 -17.68
CA GLY A 98 21.48 9.99 -16.28
C GLY A 98 20.22 10.41 -15.56
N ASP A 99 20.40 11.16 -14.47
CA ASP A 99 19.31 11.60 -13.61
C ASP A 99 18.36 12.56 -14.35
N VAL A 100 17.07 12.30 -14.23
CA VAL A 100 15.99 13.10 -14.84
C VAL A 100 15.13 13.82 -13.82
N LEU A 101 15.10 13.31 -12.57
CA LEU A 101 14.38 13.96 -11.47
C LEU A 101 15.04 13.62 -10.14
N CYS A 102 15.47 14.67 -9.41
CA CYS A 102 16.02 14.57 -8.07
C CYS A 102 15.28 15.57 -7.18
N ASP A 103 14.12 15.21 -6.69
CA ASP A 103 13.23 16.08 -5.92
C ASP A 103 12.44 15.27 -4.89
N ASP A 104 12.67 15.55 -3.62
CA ASP A 104 11.92 14.93 -2.51
C ASP A 104 10.76 15.81 -2.01
N ARG A 105 10.47 16.91 -2.66
CA ARG A 105 9.44 17.87 -2.23
C ARG A 105 9.64 18.35 -0.77
N GLY A 106 10.88 18.33 -0.27
CA GLY A 106 11.21 18.62 1.12
C GLY A 106 10.91 17.49 2.11
N TYR A 107 10.74 16.24 1.65
CA TYR A 107 10.34 15.11 2.49
C TYR A 107 11.48 14.09 2.68
N CYS A 108 12.41 14.40 3.59
CA CYS A 108 13.39 13.46 4.18
C CYS A 108 14.22 12.63 3.18
N GLY A 109 14.58 13.20 2.02
CA GLY A 109 15.33 12.49 0.98
C GLY A 109 14.53 11.38 0.27
N GLN A 110 13.23 11.28 0.54
CA GLN A 110 12.32 10.34 -0.17
C GLN A 110 11.91 10.96 -1.50
N GLY A 111 12.84 11.02 -2.44
CA GLY A 111 12.61 11.61 -3.75
C GLY A 111 11.55 10.87 -4.56
N VAL A 112 10.86 11.62 -5.40
CA VAL A 112 9.83 11.09 -6.32
C VAL A 112 10.53 10.33 -7.44
N ALA A 113 10.44 9.01 -7.41
CA ALA A 113 11.13 8.13 -8.34
C ALA A 113 10.46 6.76 -8.43
N GLN A 114 10.95 5.95 -9.35
CA GLN A 114 10.50 4.61 -9.71
C GLN A 114 9.13 4.60 -10.40
N GLY A 115 9.19 4.37 -11.69
CA GLY A 115 8.01 4.26 -12.54
C GLY A 115 8.38 4.41 -14.01
N GLY A 116 7.43 4.82 -14.81
CA GLY A 116 7.58 4.99 -16.24
C GLY A 116 6.78 6.17 -16.77
N ILE A 117 6.81 6.34 -18.08
CA ILE A 117 6.08 7.39 -18.77
C ILE A 117 4.96 6.83 -19.64
N VAL A 118 3.96 7.65 -19.91
CA VAL A 118 2.83 7.30 -20.76
C VAL A 118 2.40 8.54 -21.55
N ASP A 119 1.99 8.33 -22.79
CA ASP A 119 1.35 9.36 -23.60
C ASP A 119 -0.18 9.27 -23.53
N THR A 120 -0.80 10.40 -23.73
CA THR A 120 -2.26 10.52 -23.85
C THR A 120 -2.68 10.60 -25.31
N PRO A 121 -3.95 10.35 -25.64
CA PRO A 121 -4.45 10.46 -27.02
C PRO A 121 -4.28 11.84 -27.66
N ASP A 122 -4.13 12.90 -26.88
CA ASP A 122 -3.85 14.26 -27.33
C ASP A 122 -2.33 14.58 -27.42
N GLY A 123 -1.48 13.56 -27.25
CA GLY A 123 -0.03 13.65 -27.43
C GLY A 123 0.75 14.27 -26.29
N LYS A 124 0.14 14.45 -25.13
CA LYS A 124 0.84 14.86 -23.91
C LYS A 124 1.50 13.66 -23.25
N TRP A 125 2.64 13.88 -22.60
CA TRP A 125 3.37 12.86 -21.88
C TRP A 125 3.33 13.13 -20.39
N TYR A 126 3.19 12.05 -19.62
CA TYR A 126 3.22 12.08 -18.16
C TYR A 126 4.10 10.96 -17.63
N ALA A 127 4.76 11.21 -16.50
CA ALA A 127 5.38 10.17 -15.68
C ALA A 127 4.45 9.84 -14.52
N MET A 128 4.30 8.55 -14.24
CA MET A 128 3.68 8.04 -13.03
C MET A 128 4.78 7.41 -12.19
N LEU A 129 5.23 8.15 -11.19
CA LEU A 129 6.23 7.74 -10.22
C LEU A 129 5.59 7.61 -8.83
N PHE A 130 6.39 7.38 -7.79
CA PHE A 130 5.86 7.45 -6.43
C PHE A 130 6.88 8.05 -5.46
N GLN A 131 6.37 8.49 -4.32
CA GLN A 131 7.15 8.93 -3.17
C GLN A 131 6.90 7.95 -2.02
N ASP A 132 7.98 7.42 -1.41
CA ASP A 132 7.87 6.66 -0.18
C ASP A 132 7.52 7.61 0.97
N SER A 133 6.47 7.29 1.72
CA SER A 133 5.88 8.19 2.73
C SER A 133 5.76 7.50 4.09
N GLY A 134 6.81 6.77 4.50
CA GLY A 134 6.82 6.04 5.76
C GLY A 134 5.79 4.92 5.81
N ALA A 135 5.14 4.75 6.95
CA ALA A 135 4.22 3.65 7.18
C ALA A 135 2.93 3.69 6.34
N VAL A 136 2.52 4.87 5.83
CA VAL A 136 1.40 4.95 4.89
C VAL A 136 1.72 4.30 3.55
N GLY A 137 3.02 4.10 3.24
CA GLY A 137 3.50 3.42 2.05
C GLY A 137 3.81 4.36 0.89
N ARG A 138 3.61 3.89 -0.33
CA ARG A 138 3.97 4.57 -1.58
C ARG A 138 2.82 5.40 -2.11
N ILE A 139 3.04 6.72 -2.22
CA ILE A 139 2.06 7.66 -2.75
C ILE A 139 2.38 7.92 -4.22
N PRO A 140 1.48 7.56 -5.17
CA PRO A 140 1.67 7.85 -6.58
C PRO A 140 1.71 9.35 -6.85
N ILE A 141 2.65 9.77 -7.70
CA ILE A 141 2.83 11.15 -8.13
C ILE A 141 2.78 11.19 -9.66
N LEU A 142 1.85 11.95 -10.19
CA LEU A 142 1.75 12.23 -11.62
C LEU A 142 2.46 13.56 -11.93
N LEU A 143 3.33 13.57 -12.93
CA LEU A 143 4.01 14.79 -13.38
C LEU A 143 4.13 14.85 -14.89
N PRO A 144 4.14 16.07 -15.48
CA PRO A 144 4.27 16.23 -16.92
C PRO A 144 5.68 15.84 -17.38
N VAL A 145 5.77 15.32 -18.60
CA VAL A 145 7.04 15.06 -19.29
C VAL A 145 7.06 15.81 -20.61
N THR A 146 8.14 16.52 -20.87
CA THR A 146 8.44 17.16 -22.17
C THR A 146 9.67 16.51 -22.79
N TRP A 147 9.94 16.77 -24.04
CA TRP A 147 11.05 16.17 -24.77
C TRP A 147 12.04 17.24 -25.25
N LYS A 148 13.30 16.96 -25.06
CA LYS A 148 14.40 17.76 -25.60
C LYS A 148 15.45 16.84 -26.23
N ASP A 149 15.70 16.99 -27.53
CA ASP A 149 16.71 16.21 -28.24
C ASP A 149 16.59 14.68 -28.01
N HIS A 150 15.36 14.15 -28.12
CA HIS A 150 15.00 12.74 -27.83
C HIS A 150 15.12 12.32 -26.37
N PHE A 151 15.41 13.22 -25.44
CA PHE A 151 15.53 12.89 -24.02
C PHE A 151 14.34 13.44 -23.22
N PRO A 152 13.74 12.66 -22.29
CA PRO A 152 12.60 13.11 -21.51
C PRO A 152 13.03 14.11 -20.42
N VAL A 153 12.25 15.16 -20.25
CA VAL A 153 12.41 16.18 -19.19
C VAL A 153 11.22 16.08 -18.26
N PHE A 154 11.45 15.68 -17.04
CA PHE A 154 10.42 15.46 -16.04
C PHE A 154 10.05 16.73 -15.26
N GLY A 155 8.75 16.87 -14.97
CA GLY A 155 8.23 17.94 -14.12
C GLY A 155 8.33 19.32 -14.75
N GLN A 156 8.49 20.33 -13.89
CA GLN A 156 8.70 21.72 -14.29
C GLN A 156 10.07 22.19 -13.76
N ASN A 157 10.97 22.53 -14.67
CA ASN A 157 12.35 22.94 -14.32
C ASN A 157 13.11 21.93 -13.47
N GLY A 158 12.86 20.62 -13.63
CA GLY A 158 13.50 19.55 -12.86
C GLY A 158 12.90 19.33 -11.47
N HIS A 159 11.72 19.88 -11.21
CA HIS A 159 10.99 19.72 -9.95
C HIS A 159 9.59 19.17 -10.17
N VAL A 160 9.08 18.46 -9.17
CA VAL A 160 7.69 18.03 -9.10
C VAL A 160 6.80 19.26 -8.89
N PRO A 161 5.89 19.61 -9.83
CA PRO A 161 5.00 20.73 -9.62
C PRO A 161 4.02 20.48 -8.48
N GLU A 162 3.65 21.51 -7.73
CA GLU A 162 2.66 21.41 -6.66
C GLU A 162 1.27 21.04 -7.22
N GLU A 163 0.95 21.60 -8.38
CA GLU A 163 -0.31 21.37 -9.08
C GLU A 163 -0.08 21.13 -10.57
N ILE A 164 -0.85 20.26 -11.16
CA ILE A 164 -0.90 20.04 -12.61
C ILE A 164 -2.34 20.07 -13.09
N GLU A 165 -2.55 20.72 -14.23
CA GLU A 165 -3.85 20.69 -14.89
C GLU A 165 -3.97 19.44 -15.76
N VAL A 166 -4.95 18.60 -15.45
CA VAL A 166 -5.27 17.39 -16.23
C VAL A 166 -6.74 17.42 -16.65
N HIS A 167 -7.01 16.94 -17.86
CA HIS A 167 -8.39 16.82 -18.36
C HIS A 167 -8.74 15.34 -18.52
N SER A 168 -9.88 14.94 -17.96
CA SER A 168 -10.37 13.60 -18.16
C SER A 168 -10.71 13.36 -19.64
N THR A 169 -10.22 12.27 -20.20
CA THR A 169 -10.62 11.79 -21.54
C THR A 169 -11.93 11.01 -21.52
N ARG A 170 -12.58 10.92 -20.35
CA ARG A 170 -13.87 10.24 -20.14
C ARG A 170 -14.93 11.23 -19.65
N PRO A 171 -15.51 12.07 -20.52
CA PRO A 171 -16.55 13.02 -20.11
C PRO A 171 -17.71 12.30 -19.41
N GLY A 172 -18.11 12.81 -18.22
CA GLY A 172 -19.21 12.24 -17.44
C GLY A 172 -18.85 10.98 -16.62
N TYR A 173 -17.63 10.48 -16.69
CA TYR A 173 -17.19 9.39 -15.80
C TYR A 173 -16.97 9.91 -14.36
N ILE A 174 -17.62 9.25 -13.41
CA ILE A 174 -17.48 9.56 -11.98
C ILE A 174 -16.43 8.62 -11.38
N TYR A 175 -15.31 9.17 -10.96
CA TYR A 175 -14.26 8.42 -10.28
C TYR A 175 -14.71 8.04 -8.86
N GLN A 176 -14.59 6.77 -8.53
CA GLN A 176 -14.90 6.30 -7.18
C GLN A 176 -13.78 6.70 -6.21
N PRO A 177 -14.09 7.14 -4.99
CA PRO A 177 -13.07 7.43 -4.00
C PRO A 177 -12.31 6.16 -3.61
N LEU A 178 -11.00 6.31 -3.35
CA LEU A 178 -10.12 5.20 -2.97
C LEU A 178 -10.37 4.71 -1.54
N VAL A 179 -10.91 5.57 -0.69
CA VAL A 179 -11.24 5.33 0.70
C VAL A 179 -12.58 5.99 1.05
N GLY A 180 -13.15 5.66 2.19
CA GLY A 180 -14.33 6.37 2.70
C GLY A 180 -15.23 5.50 3.54
N SER A 181 -16.21 6.14 4.16
CA SER A 181 -17.21 5.51 5.02
C SER A 181 -18.11 4.54 4.26
N ASP A 182 -18.60 3.51 4.96
CA ASP A 182 -19.48 2.49 4.40
C ASP A 182 -20.50 2.02 5.47
N ASP A 183 -21.77 2.05 5.13
CA ASP A 183 -22.86 1.52 5.94
C ASP A 183 -23.21 0.05 5.58
N PHE A 184 -22.48 -0.53 4.63
CA PHE A 184 -22.68 -1.86 4.07
C PHE A 184 -24.03 -2.11 3.39
N CYS A 185 -24.85 -1.08 3.19
CA CYS A 185 -26.18 -1.20 2.57
C CYS A 185 -26.14 -1.38 1.04
N ASN A 186 -25.02 -1.07 0.41
CA ASN A 186 -24.85 -1.11 -1.04
C ASN A 186 -23.96 -2.27 -1.55
N GLY A 187 -23.82 -3.31 -0.77
CA GLY A 187 -22.86 -4.38 -1.04
C GLY A 187 -21.43 -3.99 -0.62
N LEU A 188 -20.46 -4.82 -0.97
CA LEU A 188 -19.06 -4.54 -0.70
C LEU A 188 -18.51 -3.59 -1.77
N LEU A 189 -18.24 -2.35 -1.37
CA LEU A 189 -17.77 -1.31 -2.30
C LEU A 189 -16.32 -1.60 -2.78
N PRO A 190 -15.92 -1.14 -3.98
CA PRO A 190 -14.60 -1.43 -4.57
C PRO A 190 -13.40 -0.93 -3.76
N ARG A 191 -13.60 -0.02 -2.79
CA ARG A 191 -12.58 0.48 -1.87
C ARG A 191 -12.11 -0.54 -0.84
N TRP A 192 -12.90 -1.59 -0.60
CA TRP A 192 -12.55 -2.66 0.29
C TRP A 192 -11.65 -3.71 -0.37
N GLN A 193 -10.71 -4.22 0.38
CA GLN A 193 -9.80 -5.29 -0.04
C GLN A 193 -9.67 -6.30 1.09
N PHE A 194 -9.74 -7.59 0.76
CA PHE A 194 -9.42 -8.64 1.72
C PHE A 194 -7.91 -8.72 1.93
N ASN A 195 -7.51 -8.97 3.18
CA ASN A 195 -6.09 -9.17 3.50
C ASN A 195 -5.54 -10.49 2.99
N HIS A 196 -6.42 -11.50 2.89
CA HIS A 196 -6.15 -12.83 2.33
C HIS A 196 -7.11 -13.14 1.19
N ASP A 197 -6.91 -14.29 0.55
CA ASP A 197 -7.91 -14.87 -0.35
C ASP A 197 -9.17 -15.19 0.48
N PRO A 198 -10.33 -14.56 0.18
CA PRO A 198 -11.50 -14.66 1.03
C PRO A 198 -12.16 -16.03 0.97
N ASP A 199 -12.66 -16.50 2.10
CA ASP A 199 -13.50 -17.69 2.17
C ASP A 199 -14.97 -17.28 2.38
N PRO A 200 -15.81 -17.32 1.32
CA PRO A 200 -17.19 -16.85 1.37
C PRO A 200 -18.11 -17.67 2.30
N ARG A 201 -17.65 -18.81 2.79
CA ARG A 201 -18.40 -19.61 3.77
C ARG A 201 -18.34 -19.03 5.18
N TYR A 202 -17.37 -18.15 5.44
CA TYR A 202 -17.05 -17.61 6.78
C TYR A 202 -17.15 -16.08 6.86
N TYR A 203 -17.78 -15.45 5.88
CA TYR A 203 -18.26 -14.08 6.04
C TYR A 203 -19.66 -13.94 5.42
N HIS A 204 -20.39 -12.95 5.90
CA HIS A 204 -21.70 -12.62 5.37
C HIS A 204 -21.90 -11.12 5.31
N LEU A 205 -22.35 -10.62 4.17
CA LEU A 205 -22.77 -9.24 3.97
C LEU A 205 -24.28 -9.20 3.86
N ASP A 206 -24.94 -8.54 4.80
CA ASP A 206 -26.38 -8.29 4.74
C ASP A 206 -26.64 -6.81 4.45
N ALA A 207 -26.84 -6.50 3.16
CA ALA A 207 -27.13 -5.14 2.72
C ALA A 207 -28.45 -4.58 3.26
N SER A 208 -29.41 -5.43 3.60
CA SER A 208 -30.70 -5.00 4.16
C SER A 208 -30.57 -4.52 5.60
N GLN A 209 -29.60 -5.03 6.33
CA GLN A 209 -29.28 -4.66 7.72
C GLN A 209 -28.05 -3.76 7.83
N GLY A 210 -27.34 -3.54 6.72
CA GLY A 210 -26.11 -2.75 6.74
C GLY A 210 -25.02 -3.40 7.59
N THR A 211 -24.76 -4.72 7.41
CA THR A 211 -23.84 -5.44 8.27
C THR A 211 -22.87 -6.30 7.47
N TYR A 212 -21.63 -6.35 7.96
CA TYR A 212 -20.60 -7.28 7.55
C TYR A 212 -20.24 -8.18 8.74
N THR A 213 -20.41 -9.48 8.61
CA THR A 213 -20.17 -10.46 9.67
C THR A 213 -19.00 -11.37 9.29
N ILE A 214 -18.05 -11.55 10.20
CA ILE A 214 -16.96 -12.53 10.07
C ILE A 214 -17.20 -13.66 11.07
N THR A 215 -17.16 -14.91 10.57
CA THR A 215 -17.18 -16.12 11.38
C THR A 215 -15.77 -16.72 11.43
N THR A 216 -15.30 -17.11 12.60
CA THR A 216 -13.96 -17.67 12.75
C THR A 216 -13.85 -19.05 12.14
N ARG A 217 -12.88 -19.23 11.21
CA ARG A 217 -12.66 -20.48 10.44
C ARG A 217 -11.60 -21.37 11.09
N GLU A 218 -10.56 -20.79 11.60
CA GLU A 218 -9.40 -21.48 12.15
C GLU A 218 -8.90 -20.77 13.39
N VAL A 219 -8.18 -21.51 14.23
CA VAL A 219 -7.51 -20.95 15.40
C VAL A 219 -6.24 -20.23 14.95
N CYS A 220 -6.12 -18.98 15.35
CA CYS A 220 -4.99 -18.11 15.01
C CYS A 220 -4.22 -17.73 16.28
N THR A 221 -2.91 -17.59 16.14
CA THR A 221 -2.05 -17.09 17.23
C THR A 221 -1.91 -15.56 17.19
N GLU A 222 -2.28 -14.95 16.04
CA GLU A 222 -2.21 -13.51 15.83
C GLU A 222 -3.15 -13.04 14.71
N LEU A 223 -3.42 -11.74 14.72
CA LEU A 223 -4.36 -11.08 13.81
C LEU A 223 -3.99 -11.23 12.33
N THR A 224 -2.70 -11.23 11.97
CA THR A 224 -2.28 -11.32 10.56
C THR A 224 -2.68 -12.64 9.89
N GLN A 225 -3.04 -13.66 10.67
CA GLN A 225 -3.55 -14.94 10.19
C GLN A 225 -5.08 -14.95 9.98
N ALA A 226 -5.79 -13.91 10.47
CA ALA A 226 -7.25 -13.85 10.45
C ALA A 226 -7.79 -13.77 9.02
N VAL A 227 -8.50 -14.81 8.58
CA VAL A 227 -9.15 -14.87 7.27
C VAL A 227 -10.37 -13.94 7.24
N ASN A 228 -10.70 -13.42 6.05
CA ASN A 228 -11.80 -12.48 5.82
C ASN A 228 -11.64 -11.11 6.51
N THR A 229 -10.44 -10.77 6.99
CA THR A 229 -10.13 -9.41 7.42
C THR A 229 -10.32 -8.45 6.26
N LEU A 230 -11.23 -7.50 6.43
CA LEU A 230 -11.65 -6.55 5.40
C LEU A 230 -10.95 -5.22 5.63
N THR A 231 -10.23 -4.71 4.62
CA THR A 231 -9.35 -3.56 4.80
C THR A 231 -9.62 -2.41 3.85
N GLN A 232 -9.35 -1.19 4.32
CA GLN A 232 -9.16 0.00 3.49
C GLN A 232 -7.79 0.63 3.76
N ARG A 233 -7.17 1.22 2.73
CA ARG A 233 -5.89 1.92 2.91
C ARG A 233 -6.05 3.15 3.81
N MET A 234 -4.98 3.48 4.54
CA MET A 234 -4.87 4.74 5.24
C MET A 234 -4.43 5.86 4.30
N SER A 235 -4.76 7.11 4.62
CA SER A 235 -4.40 8.30 3.85
C SER A 235 -3.38 9.17 4.60
N TYR A 236 -2.53 9.83 3.83
CA TYR A 236 -1.60 10.87 4.28
C TYR A 236 -2.33 12.25 4.25
N PRO A 237 -2.04 13.18 5.16
CA PRO A 237 -1.04 13.13 6.23
C PRO A 237 -1.54 12.46 7.52
N SER A 238 -2.82 12.37 7.74
CA SER A 238 -3.46 11.67 8.86
C SER A 238 -4.87 11.23 8.50
N CYS A 239 -5.34 10.19 9.17
CA CYS A 239 -6.70 9.67 8.97
C CYS A 239 -7.19 8.94 10.22
N ALA A 240 -8.50 8.73 10.29
CA ALA A 240 -9.10 7.93 11.36
C ALA A 240 -10.20 7.02 10.82
N ALA A 241 -10.48 5.95 11.55
CA ALA A 241 -11.65 5.12 11.27
C ALA A 241 -12.40 4.79 12.56
N GLU A 242 -13.71 4.65 12.43
CA GLU A 242 -14.62 4.16 13.46
C GLU A 242 -15.45 3.00 12.94
N VAL A 243 -15.82 2.08 13.83
CA VAL A 243 -16.74 0.99 13.52
C VAL A 243 -17.53 0.58 14.74
N THR A 244 -18.79 0.19 14.56
CA THR A 244 -19.58 -0.47 15.60
C THR A 244 -19.43 -1.98 15.43
N VAL A 245 -19.11 -2.68 16.52
CA VAL A 245 -18.93 -4.13 16.58
C VAL A 245 -19.94 -4.73 17.55
N ASP A 246 -20.69 -5.74 17.09
CA ASP A 246 -21.50 -6.61 17.95
C ASP A 246 -20.78 -7.95 18.11
N ALA A 247 -20.37 -8.21 19.34
CA ALA A 247 -19.61 -9.38 19.78
C ALA A 247 -20.48 -10.46 20.48
N SER A 248 -21.81 -10.35 20.40
CA SER A 248 -22.73 -11.26 21.11
C SER A 248 -22.53 -12.74 20.77
N ALA A 249 -22.06 -13.03 19.55
CA ALA A 249 -21.81 -14.37 19.03
C ALA A 249 -20.34 -14.83 19.13
N LEU A 250 -19.46 -14.07 19.81
CA LEU A 250 -18.09 -14.52 20.08
C LEU A 250 -18.09 -15.71 21.06
N LYS A 251 -17.20 -16.66 20.80
CA LYS A 251 -16.83 -17.73 21.71
C LYS A 251 -15.72 -17.30 22.65
N GLU A 252 -15.39 -18.15 23.64
CA GLU A 252 -14.24 -17.94 24.53
C GLU A 252 -12.95 -17.81 23.71
N GLY A 253 -12.14 -16.81 24.02
CA GLY A 253 -10.87 -16.53 23.35
C GLY A 253 -10.98 -15.86 22.00
N ASP A 254 -12.18 -15.70 21.39
CA ASP A 254 -12.33 -14.95 20.15
C ASP A 254 -11.99 -13.46 20.36
N VAL A 255 -11.38 -12.85 19.36
CA VAL A 255 -11.07 -11.42 19.34
C VAL A 255 -11.59 -10.79 18.04
N ALA A 256 -12.33 -9.69 18.18
CA ALA A 256 -12.86 -8.93 17.03
C ALA A 256 -12.73 -7.43 17.23
N GLY A 257 -12.47 -6.67 16.16
CA GLY A 257 -12.32 -5.23 16.28
C GLY A 257 -11.80 -4.51 15.04
N LEU A 258 -11.13 -3.38 15.29
CA LEU A 258 -10.52 -2.49 14.31
C LEU A 258 -9.00 -2.47 14.49
N CYS A 259 -8.24 -2.57 13.41
CA CYS A 259 -6.78 -2.54 13.46
C CYS A 259 -6.16 -1.56 12.46
N ALA A 260 -4.95 -1.10 12.79
CA ALA A 260 -3.97 -0.57 11.85
C ALA A 260 -3.09 -1.74 11.40
N LEU A 261 -3.40 -2.31 10.24
CA LEU A 261 -2.83 -3.57 9.77
C LEU A 261 -1.56 -3.34 8.96
N GLN A 262 -0.52 -3.99 9.40
CA GLN A 262 0.76 -4.25 8.74
C GLN A 262 1.32 -5.53 9.40
N SER A 263 2.51 -6.00 9.05
CA SER A 263 3.17 -7.08 9.81
C SER A 263 3.41 -6.71 11.28
N CYS A 264 3.69 -5.42 11.55
CA CYS A 264 3.53 -4.78 12.85
C CYS A 264 2.16 -4.09 12.88
N TYR A 265 1.38 -4.27 13.93
CA TYR A 265 0.01 -3.74 13.98
C TYR A 265 -0.40 -3.26 15.34
N ALA A 266 -1.30 -2.28 15.37
CA ALA A 266 -2.12 -1.98 16.53
C ALA A 266 -3.55 -2.44 16.28
N ALA A 267 -4.20 -3.01 17.30
CA ALA A 267 -5.60 -3.37 17.21
C ALA A 267 -6.33 -3.05 18.51
N VAL A 268 -7.50 -2.43 18.38
CA VAL A 268 -8.47 -2.32 19.45
C VAL A 268 -9.62 -3.28 19.19
N GLY A 269 -9.97 -4.07 20.17
CA GLY A 269 -10.99 -5.09 19.98
C GLY A 269 -11.70 -5.48 21.26
N ILE A 270 -12.68 -6.35 21.08
CA ILE A 270 -13.44 -7.01 22.16
C ILE A 270 -13.18 -8.50 22.11
N THR A 271 -13.02 -9.10 23.28
CA THR A 271 -12.89 -10.55 23.46
C THR A 271 -13.90 -11.03 24.48
N LYS A 272 -14.15 -12.34 24.46
CA LYS A 272 -14.91 -13.02 25.52
C LYS A 272 -13.95 -13.90 26.32
N HIS A 273 -13.91 -13.69 27.63
CA HIS A 273 -13.01 -14.41 28.53
C HIS A 273 -13.69 -14.69 29.86
N HIS A 274 -13.73 -15.98 30.25
CA HIS A 274 -14.47 -16.46 31.41
C HIS A 274 -15.91 -15.99 31.49
N GLY A 275 -16.59 -15.97 30.31
CA GLY A 275 -17.96 -15.53 30.18
C GLY A 275 -18.20 -14.04 30.28
N LYS A 276 -17.15 -13.21 30.37
CA LYS A 276 -17.21 -11.76 30.41
C LYS A 276 -16.67 -11.17 29.12
N TYR A 277 -17.16 -9.99 28.75
CA TYR A 277 -16.59 -9.21 27.66
C TYR A 277 -15.50 -8.29 28.19
N GLU A 278 -14.43 -8.18 27.41
CA GLU A 278 -13.30 -7.31 27.74
C GLU A 278 -12.84 -6.60 26.47
N VAL A 279 -12.61 -5.28 26.58
CA VAL A 279 -11.95 -4.50 25.54
C VAL A 279 -10.45 -4.59 25.77
N LEU A 280 -9.70 -4.70 24.70
CA LEU A 280 -8.25 -4.83 24.76
C LEU A 280 -7.56 -4.07 23.62
N MET A 281 -6.29 -3.72 23.84
CA MET A 281 -5.39 -3.28 22.77
C MET A 281 -4.27 -4.31 22.60
N LEU A 282 -4.08 -4.72 21.34
CA LEU A 282 -2.96 -5.52 20.88
C LEU A 282 -1.95 -4.62 20.19
N ASP A 283 -0.68 -4.78 20.52
CA ASP A 283 0.46 -4.04 19.97
C ASP A 283 1.53 -5.03 19.52
N LYS A 284 1.64 -5.27 18.21
CA LYS A 284 2.71 -6.06 17.63
C LYS A 284 3.81 -5.14 17.11
N LYS A 285 4.94 -5.15 17.80
CA LYS A 285 6.11 -4.29 17.52
C LYS A 285 6.97 -4.83 16.38
N GLU A 286 7.94 -4.03 15.99
CA GLU A 286 8.88 -4.37 14.89
C GLU A 286 9.73 -5.62 15.18
N ASP A 287 10.04 -5.88 16.44
CA ASP A 287 10.76 -7.08 16.90
C ASP A 287 9.92 -8.36 16.85
N GLY A 288 8.64 -8.25 16.47
CA GLY A 288 7.68 -9.35 16.38
C GLY A 288 7.01 -9.69 17.70
N ILE A 289 7.33 -8.99 18.79
CA ILE A 289 6.67 -9.20 20.08
C ILE A 289 5.26 -8.66 20.03
N LEU A 290 4.30 -9.51 20.37
CA LEU A 290 2.89 -9.15 20.50
C LEU A 290 2.59 -8.91 21.98
N ASP A 291 2.31 -7.66 22.33
CA ASP A 291 1.92 -7.24 23.66
C ASP A 291 0.41 -6.97 23.71
N MET A 292 -0.22 -7.39 24.80
CA MET A 292 -1.54 -6.88 25.20
C MET A 292 -1.31 -5.73 26.19
N THR A 293 -1.36 -4.50 25.67
CA THR A 293 -0.94 -3.32 26.46
C THR A 293 -1.95 -2.90 27.51
N GLU A 294 -3.23 -3.17 27.27
CA GLU A 294 -4.31 -2.88 28.21
C GLU A 294 -5.51 -3.80 27.98
N ARG A 295 -6.23 -4.11 29.06
CA ARG A 295 -7.43 -4.93 29.05
C ARG A 295 -8.42 -4.47 30.11
N THR A 296 -9.69 -4.25 29.74
CA THR A 296 -10.72 -3.71 30.61
C THR A 296 -12.03 -4.46 30.46
N VAL A 297 -12.61 -4.91 31.57
CA VAL A 297 -13.92 -5.58 31.59
C VAL A 297 -15.03 -4.58 31.22
N VAL A 298 -15.93 -4.98 30.35
CA VAL A 298 -17.11 -4.20 29.94
C VAL A 298 -18.39 -5.03 30.09
N GLU A 299 -19.52 -4.39 30.34
CA GLU A 299 -20.81 -5.08 30.47
C GLU A 299 -21.52 -5.27 29.13
N SER A 300 -21.17 -4.45 28.12
CA SER A 300 -21.77 -4.48 26.80
C SER A 300 -21.02 -5.41 25.85
N HIS A 301 -21.74 -6.18 25.06
CA HIS A 301 -21.19 -6.90 23.91
C HIS A 301 -21.16 -6.03 22.63
N GLN A 302 -21.76 -4.84 22.65
CA GLN A 302 -21.75 -3.89 21.52
C GLN A 302 -20.86 -2.72 21.86
N MET A 303 -19.86 -2.47 21.01
CA MET A 303 -18.82 -1.47 21.20
C MET A 303 -18.60 -0.65 19.94
N ASP A 304 -18.25 0.62 20.11
CA ASP A 304 -17.66 1.40 19.04
C ASP A 304 -16.15 1.46 19.25
N PHE A 305 -15.39 1.20 18.20
CA PHE A 305 -13.93 1.34 18.18
C PHE A 305 -13.55 2.49 17.26
N ARG A 306 -12.48 3.21 17.63
CA ARG A 306 -11.84 4.24 16.81
C ARG A 306 -10.33 4.04 16.82
N LEU A 307 -9.72 4.26 15.65
CA LEU A 307 -8.28 4.26 15.48
C LEU A 307 -7.88 5.49 14.66
N GLU A 308 -6.92 6.23 15.18
CA GLU A 308 -6.35 7.43 14.55
C GLU A 308 -4.91 7.14 14.13
N ALA A 309 -4.51 7.56 12.94
CA ALA A 309 -3.17 7.43 12.41
C ALA A 309 -2.61 8.79 11.98
N ASP A 310 -1.35 9.06 12.32
CA ASP A 310 -0.63 10.29 11.99
C ASP A 310 0.70 9.93 11.31
N PHE A 311 0.83 10.30 10.04
CA PHE A 311 2.00 10.04 9.19
C PHE A 311 2.82 11.31 8.92
N CYS A 312 2.42 12.47 9.47
CA CYS A 312 3.11 13.73 9.26
C CYS A 312 4.59 13.61 9.59
N ASN A 313 5.48 14.03 8.68
CA ASN A 313 6.93 14.04 8.88
C ASN A 313 7.48 12.70 9.39
N MET A 314 6.98 11.57 8.84
CA MET A 314 7.37 10.21 9.25
C MET A 314 7.13 9.93 10.74
N LYS A 315 6.17 10.62 11.34
CA LYS A 315 5.77 10.37 12.73
C LYS A 315 5.24 8.95 12.90
N ASP A 316 4.41 8.49 11.97
CA ASP A 316 3.95 7.12 11.85
C ASP A 316 3.45 6.56 13.19
N GLU A 317 2.44 7.19 13.76
CA GLU A 317 1.84 6.80 15.04
C GLU A 317 0.36 6.43 14.87
N ALA A 318 -0.10 5.47 15.67
CA ALA A 318 -1.51 5.15 15.82
C ALA A 318 -1.96 5.19 17.27
N ARG A 319 -3.22 5.59 17.49
CA ARG A 319 -3.88 5.63 18.79
C ARG A 319 -5.22 4.93 18.71
N CYS A 320 -5.51 4.12 19.73
CA CYS A 320 -6.73 3.34 19.84
C CYS A 320 -7.68 3.91 20.87
N TYR A 321 -8.98 3.86 20.56
CA TYR A 321 -10.05 4.32 21.44
C TYR A 321 -11.24 3.37 21.37
N TYR A 322 -12.01 3.34 22.43
CA TYR A 322 -13.31 2.66 22.48
C TYR A 322 -14.36 3.53 23.16
N ARG A 323 -15.62 3.22 22.93
CA ARG A 323 -16.73 3.77 23.70
C ARG A 323 -17.87 2.77 23.81
N VAL A 324 -18.65 2.94 24.89
CA VAL A 324 -19.82 2.12 25.19
C VAL A 324 -21.07 2.97 25.03
N ASN A 325 -22.11 2.42 24.40
CA ASN A 325 -23.45 3.06 24.28
C ASN A 325 -23.41 4.50 23.76
N LYS A 326 -22.53 4.79 22.78
CA LYS A 326 -22.36 6.13 22.20
C LYS A 326 -21.96 7.21 23.20
N GLY A 327 -21.34 6.81 24.32
CA GLY A 327 -20.73 7.72 25.29
C GLY A 327 -19.44 8.39 24.76
N ASP A 328 -18.64 8.91 25.69
CA ASP A 328 -17.35 9.53 25.36
C ASP A 328 -16.33 8.51 24.86
N TRP A 329 -15.45 8.93 23.98
CA TRP A 329 -14.30 8.15 23.57
C TRP A 329 -13.27 8.02 24.69
N LEU A 330 -12.92 6.83 25.03
CA LEU A 330 -11.90 6.49 26.02
C LEU A 330 -10.66 5.95 25.31
N PRO A 331 -9.47 6.51 25.55
CA PRO A 331 -8.23 5.94 25.02
C PRO A 331 -7.97 4.57 25.65
N ILE A 332 -7.30 3.70 24.90
CA ILE A 332 -6.87 2.39 25.40
C ILE A 332 -5.47 2.06 24.93
N GLY A 333 -4.65 1.57 25.85
CA GLY A 333 -3.28 1.14 25.62
C GLY A 333 -2.30 2.27 25.39
N THR A 334 -1.30 2.01 24.57
CA THR A 334 -0.19 2.92 24.29
C THR A 334 -0.23 3.40 22.82
N VAL A 335 0.54 4.46 22.53
CA VAL A 335 0.77 4.87 21.16
C VAL A 335 1.59 3.78 20.46
N HIS A 336 1.07 3.30 19.33
CA HIS A 336 1.76 2.33 18.47
C HIS A 336 2.60 3.07 17.43
N LYS A 337 3.86 2.66 17.24
CA LYS A 337 4.66 3.08 16.09
C LYS A 337 4.27 2.25 14.87
N LEU A 338 3.79 2.91 13.84
CA LEU A 338 3.47 2.28 12.57
C LEU A 338 4.75 2.06 11.74
N TYR A 339 4.78 0.99 10.97
CA TYR A 339 5.92 0.60 10.15
C TYR A 339 5.49 0.18 8.75
N PHE A 340 6.39 0.36 7.79
CA PHE A 340 6.34 -0.31 6.49
C PHE A 340 7.39 -1.42 6.47
N LYS A 341 6.95 -2.66 6.27
CA LYS A 341 7.84 -3.81 6.14
C LYS A 341 7.64 -4.53 4.81
N LEU A 342 8.73 -5.07 4.27
CA LEU A 342 8.72 -5.75 2.98
C LEU A 342 7.98 -7.09 3.00
N ASP A 343 7.85 -7.72 4.14
CA ASP A 343 7.13 -9.00 4.33
C ASP A 343 5.62 -8.86 4.13
N HIS A 344 5.06 -7.66 4.34
CA HIS A 344 3.65 -7.35 4.04
C HIS A 344 3.47 -6.43 2.83
N PHE A 345 4.52 -5.84 2.33
CA PHE A 345 4.70 -5.02 1.13
C PHE A 345 3.52 -4.11 0.72
N THR A 346 2.83 -3.55 1.68
CA THR A 346 1.78 -2.53 1.50
C THR A 346 1.88 -1.49 2.60
N GLY A 347 1.37 -0.28 2.36
CA GLY A 347 1.17 0.69 3.43
C GLY A 347 0.15 0.20 4.47
N CYS A 348 0.13 0.83 5.62
CA CYS A 348 -0.82 0.53 6.68
C CYS A 348 -2.27 0.67 6.20
N ARG A 349 -3.14 -0.18 6.74
CA ARG A 349 -4.56 -0.23 6.41
C ARG A 349 -5.41 -0.27 7.67
N PHE A 350 -6.57 0.35 7.65
CA PHE A 350 -7.62 -0.01 8.59
C PHE A 350 -8.16 -1.38 8.25
N GLY A 351 -8.36 -2.24 9.25
CA GLY A 351 -8.86 -3.60 9.06
C GLY A 351 -9.95 -3.95 10.07
N LEU A 352 -11.05 -4.52 9.56
CA LEU A 352 -12.10 -5.16 10.35
C LEU A 352 -11.74 -6.63 10.48
N PHE A 353 -11.55 -7.14 11.69
CA PHE A 353 -11.05 -8.49 11.91
C PHE A 353 -11.85 -9.25 12.96
N CYS A 354 -11.86 -10.57 12.82
CA CYS A 354 -12.35 -11.51 13.83
C CYS A 354 -11.54 -12.81 13.72
N TYR A 355 -10.94 -13.27 14.83
CA TYR A 355 -10.24 -14.54 14.87
C TYR A 355 -10.48 -15.27 16.18
N ALA A 356 -10.32 -16.61 16.15
CA ALA A 356 -10.42 -17.49 17.29
C ALA A 356 -9.02 -17.77 17.86
N ALA A 357 -8.84 -17.70 19.19
CA ALA A 357 -7.63 -18.14 19.84
C ALA A 357 -7.75 -19.56 20.43
N GLU A 358 -8.97 -20.06 20.66
CA GLU A 358 -9.23 -21.36 21.28
C GLU A 358 -10.10 -22.26 20.41
N GLU A 359 -11.31 -21.85 20.06
CA GLU A 359 -12.32 -22.66 19.35
C GLU A 359 -13.00 -21.85 18.23
N THR A 360 -13.09 -22.42 17.04
CA THR A 360 -13.70 -21.80 15.88
C THR A 360 -15.23 -21.75 15.92
N GLY A 361 -15.83 -20.95 15.03
CA GLY A 361 -17.28 -20.84 14.83
C GLY A 361 -17.96 -19.76 15.67
N GLY A 362 -17.18 -18.93 16.39
CA GLY A 362 -17.69 -17.65 16.89
C GLY A 362 -17.73 -16.61 15.77
N SER A 363 -18.47 -15.52 15.98
CA SER A 363 -18.59 -14.47 14.96
C SER A 363 -18.75 -13.08 15.56
N ALA A 364 -18.34 -12.08 14.79
CA ALA A 364 -18.56 -10.66 15.08
C ALA A 364 -19.24 -9.97 13.90
N CYS A 365 -20.14 -9.06 14.21
CA CYS A 365 -20.89 -8.27 13.23
C CYS A 365 -20.42 -6.82 13.27
N PHE A 366 -20.06 -6.27 12.11
CA PHE A 366 -19.56 -4.92 11.92
C PHE A 366 -20.62 -4.08 11.20
N ARG A 367 -20.76 -2.81 11.62
CA ARG A 367 -21.66 -1.84 11.00
C ARG A 367 -21.14 -0.42 11.14
N ASP A 368 -21.69 0.52 10.36
CA ASP A 368 -21.42 1.96 10.48
C ASP A 368 -19.91 2.28 10.42
N PHE A 369 -19.21 1.71 9.44
CA PHE A 369 -17.80 2.07 9.26
C PHE A 369 -17.70 3.51 8.80
N LYS A 370 -16.97 4.33 9.54
CA LYS A 370 -16.69 5.71 9.21
C LYS A 370 -15.22 5.92 8.96
N TYR A 371 -14.90 6.66 7.94
CA TYR A 371 -13.57 7.06 7.56
C TYR A 371 -13.47 8.57 7.60
N TYR A 372 -12.42 9.10 8.22
CA TYR A 372 -12.17 10.53 8.36
C TYR A 372 -10.78 10.85 7.80
N ASP A 373 -10.72 11.84 6.92
CA ASP A 373 -9.48 12.47 6.49
C ASP A 373 -9.04 13.57 7.47
N VAL A 374 -7.85 14.14 7.23
CA VAL A 374 -7.21 15.12 8.12
C VAL A 374 -8.11 16.29 8.54
N ASP A 375 -8.91 16.80 7.62
CA ASP A 375 -9.79 17.97 7.85
C ASP A 375 -11.01 17.65 8.74
N GLU A 376 -11.26 16.38 9.02
CA GLU A 376 -12.40 15.87 9.77
C GLU A 376 -12.04 15.33 11.17
N ILE A 377 -10.73 15.28 11.49
CA ILE A 377 -10.21 14.72 12.75
C ILE A 377 -10.20 15.75 13.88
N SER A 378 -10.39 17.05 13.58
CA SER A 378 -10.33 18.17 14.52
C SER A 378 -11.54 18.28 15.47
#